data_074967954a9be22d28372ac13f8e0030
#
_entry.id   074967954a9be22d28372ac13f8e0030
#
_cell.length_a   1.000
_cell.length_b   1.000
_cell.length_c   1.000
_cell.angle_alpha   90.00
_cell.angle_beta   90.00
_cell.angle_gamma   90.00
#
_symmetry.space_group_name_H-M   'P 1'
#
loop_
_entity.id
_entity.type
_entity.pdbx_description
1 polymer ?
#
loop_
_entity_poly.entity_id
_entity_poly.type
_entity_poly.pdbx_seq_one_letter_code
_entity_poly.pdbx_strand_id
1 'polypeptide(L)'
;MVDTGSVPSAYLSIAFLAIVIFRYLYMKNFETFLGAKIKIHKIHKIMARTTHMLIYLSLVLLPTSGLIIAGLYSFGVKDGIFQDIAIGIHEFSAAMSYILILIHIGAAVYSNLKGEGVWTSMVPVIKEKQMGNNQFIKKVNEGEKILLDKIENYFFSKDNTNK
;
A
#
# COMPACT_ATOMS: atom_id res chain seq x y z
N MET A 1 -21.48 31.93 -11.99
CA MET A 1 -21.51 31.73 -10.54
C MET A 1 -20.51 30.62 -10.26
N VAL A 2 -19.32 30.96 -9.78
CA VAL A 2 -18.30 29.95 -9.46
C VAL A 2 -18.83 29.18 -8.25
N ASP A 3 -19.03 27.88 -8.42
CA ASP A 3 -19.48 27.02 -7.34
C ASP A 3 -18.36 26.96 -6.29
N THR A 4 -18.54 27.67 -5.18
CA THR A 4 -17.56 27.81 -4.11
C THR A 4 -17.25 26.48 -3.41
N GLY A 5 -17.98 25.42 -3.70
CA GLY A 5 -17.75 24.06 -3.17
C GLY A 5 -16.62 23.30 -3.86
N SER A 6 -16.30 23.61 -5.11
CA SER A 6 -15.26 22.88 -5.87
C SER A 6 -13.84 23.36 -5.57
N VAL A 7 -13.67 24.61 -5.16
CA VAL A 7 -12.36 25.23 -4.90
C VAL A 7 -11.68 24.64 -3.66
N PRO A 8 -12.33 24.48 -2.50
CA PRO A 8 -11.71 23.86 -1.33
C PRO A 8 -11.26 22.41 -1.56
N SER A 9 -12.05 21.62 -2.34
CA SER A 9 -11.69 20.23 -2.64
C SER A 9 -10.44 20.11 -3.51
N ALA A 10 -10.23 21.03 -4.47
CA ALA A 10 -9.04 21.07 -5.31
C ALA A 10 -7.78 21.38 -4.49
N TYR A 11 -7.83 22.37 -3.57
CA TYR A 11 -6.70 22.67 -2.69
C TYR A 11 -6.36 21.49 -1.76
N LEU A 12 -7.35 20.82 -1.20
CA LEU A 12 -7.14 19.62 -0.39
C LEU A 12 -6.49 18.49 -1.19
N SER A 13 -6.91 18.28 -2.45
CA SER A 13 -6.32 17.29 -3.34
C SER A 13 -4.85 17.60 -3.65
N ILE A 14 -4.50 18.87 -3.91
CA ILE A 14 -3.12 19.31 -4.14
C ILE A 14 -2.27 19.11 -2.89
N ALA A 15 -2.76 19.52 -1.73
CA ALA A 15 -2.06 19.35 -0.46
C ALA A 15 -1.82 17.87 -0.14
N PHE A 16 -2.83 17.03 -0.34
CA PHE A 16 -2.73 15.59 -0.15
C PHE A 16 -1.70 14.97 -1.09
N LEU A 17 -1.74 15.32 -2.38
CA LEU A 17 -0.77 14.85 -3.39
C LEU A 17 0.66 15.24 -3.00
N ALA A 18 0.87 16.49 -2.56
CA ALA A 18 2.17 16.96 -2.09
C ALA A 18 2.68 16.15 -0.90
N ILE A 19 1.82 15.85 0.07
CA ILE A 19 2.16 15.01 1.24
C ILE A 19 2.54 13.59 0.81
N VAL A 20 1.79 12.97 -0.11
CA VAL A 20 2.07 11.62 -0.62
C VAL A 20 3.42 11.58 -1.33
N ILE A 21 3.71 12.56 -2.21
CA ILE A 21 4.97 12.66 -2.93
C ILE A 21 6.12 12.88 -1.94
N PHE A 22 5.99 13.81 -1.00
CA PHE A 22 7.00 14.08 0.02
C PHE A 22 7.30 12.82 0.85
N ARG A 23 6.28 12.11 1.30
CA ARG A 23 6.41 10.85 2.02
C ARG A 23 7.14 9.80 1.19
N TYR A 24 6.78 9.66 -0.09
CA TYR A 24 7.45 8.70 -0.99
C TYR A 24 8.94 9.02 -1.15
N LEU A 25 9.29 10.28 -1.39
CA LEU A 25 10.68 10.72 -1.53
C LEU A 25 11.47 10.53 -0.22
N TYR A 26 10.85 10.86 0.92
CA TYR A 26 11.44 10.62 2.23
C TYR A 26 11.76 9.14 2.45
N MET A 27 10.79 8.26 2.21
CA MET A 27 10.97 6.82 2.40
C MET A 27 12.01 6.22 1.45
N LYS A 28 12.10 6.72 0.22
CA LYS A 28 13.10 6.30 -0.76
C LYS A 28 14.52 6.64 -0.31
N ASN A 29 14.72 7.81 0.28
CA ASN A 29 16.04 8.28 0.69
C ASN A 29 16.55 7.63 1.98
N PHE A 30 15.67 7.18 2.86
CA PHE A 30 16.05 6.65 4.18
C PHE A 30 16.08 5.12 4.26
N GLU A 31 15.97 4.39 3.15
CA GLU A 31 15.99 2.91 3.09
C GLU A 31 15.08 2.21 4.14
N THR A 32 14.15 2.95 4.73
CA THR A 32 13.23 2.45 5.76
C THR A 32 12.18 1.50 5.22
N PHE A 33 12.29 1.16 3.93
CA PHE A 33 11.26 0.48 3.16
C PHE A 33 11.00 -0.98 3.56
N LEU A 34 11.73 -1.55 4.46
CA LEU A 34 11.50 -2.84 5.10
C LEU A 34 12.64 -3.04 6.08
N GLY A 35 12.34 -3.09 7.36
CA GLY A 35 13.32 -3.31 8.41
C GLY A 35 14.43 -4.24 7.97
N ALA A 36 15.57 -3.67 7.59
CA ALA A 36 16.66 -4.33 6.89
C ALA A 36 17.32 -5.48 7.69
N LYS A 37 16.82 -5.75 8.90
CA LYS A 37 17.41 -6.70 9.84
C LYS A 37 16.56 -7.95 10.12
N ILE A 38 15.34 -8.08 9.56
CA ILE A 38 14.49 -9.23 9.84
C ILE A 38 14.65 -10.24 8.70
N LYS A 39 15.03 -11.49 9.03
CA LYS A 39 15.02 -12.62 8.09
C LYS A 39 13.58 -12.99 7.75
N ILE A 40 12.99 -12.31 6.76
CA ILE A 40 11.67 -12.58 6.24
C ILE A 40 11.83 -13.38 4.94
N HIS A 41 10.93 -14.33 4.68
CA HIS A 41 10.87 -15.06 3.41
C HIS A 41 10.79 -14.10 2.21
N LYS A 42 11.43 -14.45 1.10
CA LYS A 42 11.47 -13.64 -0.13
C LYS A 42 10.07 -13.27 -0.61
N ILE A 43 9.13 -14.21 -0.51
CA ILE A 43 7.72 -14.02 -0.91
C ILE A 43 7.05 -12.92 -0.08
N HIS A 44 7.20 -12.94 1.24
CA HIS A 44 6.67 -11.88 2.12
C HIS A 44 7.23 -10.51 1.77
N LYS A 45 8.54 -10.45 1.45
CA LYS A 45 9.19 -9.21 1.03
C LYS A 45 8.62 -8.68 -0.29
N ILE A 46 8.37 -9.56 -1.25
CA ILE A 46 7.77 -9.19 -2.54
C ILE A 46 6.34 -8.72 -2.33
N MET A 47 5.52 -9.46 -1.59
CA MET A 47 4.14 -9.09 -1.28
C MET A 47 4.06 -7.72 -0.58
N ALA A 48 4.86 -7.51 0.46
CA ALA A 48 4.91 -6.23 1.16
C ALA A 48 5.31 -5.08 0.21
N ARG A 49 6.34 -5.27 -0.62
CA ARG A 49 6.78 -4.27 -1.59
C ARG A 49 5.70 -3.95 -2.63
N THR A 50 5.03 -4.97 -3.15
CA THR A 50 3.94 -4.81 -4.13
C THR A 50 2.76 -4.06 -3.51
N THR A 51 2.35 -4.44 -2.30
CA THR A 51 1.26 -3.76 -1.59
C THR A 51 1.57 -2.28 -1.37
N HIS A 52 2.77 -1.94 -0.90
CA HIS A 52 3.17 -0.55 -0.73
C HIS A 52 3.18 0.23 -2.06
N MET A 53 3.72 -0.37 -3.13
CA MET A 53 3.74 0.26 -4.45
C MET A 53 2.33 0.54 -4.97
N LEU A 54 1.41 -0.41 -4.81
CA LEU A 54 0.01 -0.26 -5.21
C LEU A 54 -0.72 0.79 -4.37
N ILE A 55 -0.46 0.86 -3.06
CA ILE A 55 -1.00 1.91 -2.19
C ILE A 55 -0.54 3.29 -2.68
N TYR A 56 0.77 3.50 -2.93
CA TYR A 56 1.25 4.78 -3.43
C TYR A 56 0.66 5.13 -4.79
N LEU A 57 0.55 4.16 -5.69
CA LEU A 57 -0.08 4.36 -6.99
C LEU A 57 -1.53 4.83 -6.85
N SER A 58 -2.32 4.15 -6.02
CA SER A 58 -3.72 4.52 -5.77
C SER A 58 -3.85 5.89 -5.10
N LEU A 59 -2.97 6.20 -4.13
CA LEU A 59 -2.96 7.49 -3.44
C LEU A 59 -2.51 8.66 -4.33
N VAL A 60 -1.80 8.40 -5.43
CA VAL A 60 -1.47 9.42 -6.44
C VAL A 60 -2.60 9.55 -7.46
N LEU A 61 -3.15 8.43 -7.94
CA LEU A 61 -4.22 8.42 -8.94
C LEU A 61 -5.49 9.09 -8.42
N LEU A 62 -5.84 8.86 -7.16
CA LEU A 62 -7.07 9.39 -6.56
C LEU A 62 -7.13 10.93 -6.58
N PRO A 63 -6.18 11.69 -6.01
CA PRO A 63 -6.22 13.14 -6.08
C PRO A 63 -5.98 13.67 -7.50
N THR A 64 -5.16 13.01 -8.31
CA THR A 64 -4.90 13.43 -9.69
C THR A 64 -6.15 13.34 -10.55
N SER A 65 -6.89 12.23 -10.49
CA SER A 65 -8.16 12.09 -11.20
C SER A 65 -9.20 13.08 -10.70
N GLY A 66 -9.27 13.33 -9.40
CA GLY A 66 -10.13 14.36 -8.83
C GLY A 66 -9.83 15.78 -9.35
N LEU A 67 -8.53 16.12 -9.50
CA LEU A 67 -8.12 17.39 -10.11
C LEU A 67 -8.49 17.48 -11.59
N ILE A 68 -8.37 16.36 -12.32
CA ILE A 68 -8.80 16.30 -13.73
C ILE A 68 -10.30 16.54 -13.84
N ILE A 69 -11.12 15.88 -13.02
CA ILE A 69 -12.57 16.06 -12.97
C ILE A 69 -12.92 17.54 -12.69
N ALA A 70 -12.31 18.13 -11.67
CA ALA A 70 -12.52 19.51 -11.31
C ALA A 70 -12.08 20.49 -12.44
N GLY A 71 -10.96 20.18 -13.10
CA GLY A 71 -10.46 20.95 -14.24
C GLY A 71 -11.43 20.90 -15.42
N LEU A 72 -11.85 19.71 -15.85
CA LEU A 72 -12.82 19.55 -16.94
C LEU A 72 -14.11 20.31 -16.64
N TYR A 73 -14.60 20.21 -15.41
CA TYR A 73 -15.81 20.91 -14.98
C TYR A 73 -15.64 22.43 -15.07
N SER A 74 -14.47 22.98 -14.68
CA SER A 74 -14.16 24.40 -14.74
C SER A 74 -14.06 24.93 -16.18
N PHE A 75 -13.68 24.08 -17.13
CA PHE A 75 -13.70 24.39 -18.59
C PHE A 75 -15.07 24.19 -19.23
N GLY A 76 -16.11 23.89 -18.46
CA GLY A 76 -17.47 23.70 -18.95
C GLY A 76 -17.77 22.30 -19.51
N VAL A 77 -16.80 21.37 -19.43
CA VAL A 77 -16.99 19.96 -19.83
C VAL A 77 -17.60 19.23 -18.64
N LYS A 78 -18.93 19.17 -18.60
CA LYS A 78 -19.68 18.55 -17.49
C LYS A 78 -20.02 17.10 -17.74
N ASP A 79 -20.12 16.71 -19.02
CA ASP A 79 -20.52 15.39 -19.48
C ASP A 79 -19.65 14.95 -20.65
N GLY A 80 -19.68 13.64 -20.95
CA GLY A 80 -19.01 13.05 -22.08
C GLY A 80 -17.85 12.15 -21.70
N ILE A 81 -17.26 11.49 -22.70
CA ILE A 81 -16.32 10.38 -22.53
C ILE A 81 -15.10 10.73 -21.66
N PHE A 82 -14.60 11.96 -21.73
CA PHE A 82 -13.45 12.38 -20.92
C PHE A 82 -13.80 12.49 -19.42
N GLN A 83 -15.00 13.00 -19.14
CA GLN A 83 -15.51 13.10 -17.77
C GLN A 83 -15.79 11.70 -17.19
N ASP A 84 -16.42 10.83 -17.99
CA ASP A 84 -16.74 9.46 -17.59
C ASP A 84 -15.48 8.64 -17.29
N ILE A 85 -14.44 8.76 -18.12
CA ILE A 85 -13.15 8.11 -17.89
C ILE A 85 -12.48 8.64 -16.61
N ALA A 86 -12.48 9.96 -16.40
CA ALA A 86 -11.86 10.56 -15.23
C ALA A 86 -12.58 10.13 -13.93
N ILE A 87 -13.92 10.08 -13.95
CA ILE A 87 -14.73 9.57 -12.84
C ILE A 87 -14.46 8.08 -12.62
N GLY A 88 -14.45 7.26 -13.66
CA GLY A 88 -14.16 5.82 -13.54
C GLY A 88 -12.78 5.54 -12.92
N ILE A 89 -11.74 6.29 -13.32
CA ILE A 89 -10.42 6.19 -12.73
C ILE A 89 -10.45 6.60 -11.25
N HIS A 90 -11.18 7.66 -10.92
CA HIS A 90 -11.31 8.16 -9.55
C HIS A 90 -11.98 7.14 -8.64
N GLU A 91 -13.12 6.58 -9.04
CA GLU A 91 -13.87 5.56 -8.31
C GLU A 91 -13.06 4.28 -8.14
N PHE A 92 -12.41 3.82 -9.22
CA PHE A 92 -11.54 2.65 -9.17
C PHE A 92 -10.39 2.86 -8.18
N SER A 93 -9.73 4.02 -8.24
CA SER A 93 -8.61 4.36 -7.35
C SER A 93 -9.05 4.45 -5.89
N ALA A 94 -10.25 4.97 -5.64
CA ALA A 94 -10.85 5.02 -4.30
C ALA A 94 -11.07 3.61 -3.75
N ALA A 95 -11.76 2.74 -4.50
CA ALA A 95 -12.04 1.36 -4.11
C ALA A 95 -10.73 0.59 -3.85
N MET A 96 -9.74 0.70 -4.75
CA MET A 96 -8.43 0.09 -4.60
C MET A 96 -7.71 0.58 -3.34
N SER A 97 -7.76 1.88 -3.04
CA SER A 97 -7.15 2.46 -1.85
C SER A 97 -7.72 1.83 -0.57
N TYR A 98 -9.03 1.71 -0.46
CA TYR A 98 -9.67 1.09 0.71
C TYR A 98 -9.26 -0.37 0.89
N ILE A 99 -9.31 -1.17 -0.18
CA ILE A 99 -8.95 -2.59 -0.12
C ILE A 99 -7.48 -2.76 0.27
N LEU A 100 -6.58 -2.01 -0.37
CA LEU A 100 -5.14 -2.10 -0.11
C LEU A 100 -4.77 -1.64 1.31
N ILE A 101 -5.41 -0.59 1.82
CA ILE A 101 -5.21 -0.13 3.20
C ILE A 101 -5.68 -1.20 4.19
N LEU A 102 -6.85 -1.82 3.96
CA LEU A 102 -7.35 -2.91 4.81
C LEU A 102 -6.40 -4.11 4.81
N ILE A 103 -5.92 -4.53 3.63
CA ILE A 103 -4.93 -5.60 3.51
C ILE A 103 -3.64 -5.23 4.25
N HIS A 104 -3.16 -4.00 4.07
CA HIS A 104 -1.94 -3.53 4.71
C HIS A 104 -2.04 -3.50 6.24
N ILE A 105 -3.15 -2.97 6.78
CA ILE A 105 -3.41 -2.98 8.23
C ILE A 105 -3.55 -4.41 8.73
N GLY A 106 -4.31 -5.25 8.03
CA GLY A 106 -4.48 -6.66 8.39
C GLY A 106 -3.15 -7.42 8.45
N ALA A 107 -2.28 -7.22 7.45
CA ALA A 107 -0.95 -7.80 7.42
C ALA A 107 -0.07 -7.30 8.57
N ALA A 108 -0.15 -5.99 8.90
CA ALA A 108 0.61 -5.42 10.02
C ALA A 108 0.14 -5.97 11.36
N VAL A 109 -1.17 -6.09 11.58
CA VAL A 109 -1.74 -6.70 12.79
C VAL A 109 -1.35 -8.16 12.91
N TYR A 110 -1.45 -8.92 11.80
CA TYR A 110 -1.05 -10.32 11.76
C TYR A 110 0.42 -10.52 12.10
N SER A 111 1.31 -9.73 11.52
CA SER A 111 2.75 -9.74 11.82
C SER A 111 3.04 -9.36 13.28
N ASN A 112 2.30 -8.40 13.85
CA ASN A 112 2.41 -8.03 15.26
C ASN A 112 2.02 -9.19 16.19
N LEU A 113 0.94 -9.93 15.87
CA LEU A 113 0.53 -11.11 16.64
C LEU A 113 1.58 -12.21 16.60
N LYS A 114 2.34 -12.32 15.50
CA LYS A 114 3.45 -13.28 15.35
C LYS A 114 4.73 -12.86 16.05
N GLY A 115 4.87 -11.60 16.45
CA GLY A 115 6.09 -11.06 17.06
C GLY A 115 7.25 -10.92 16.07
N GLU A 116 6.96 -10.68 14.78
CA GLU A 116 7.97 -10.56 13.70
C GLU A 116 8.70 -9.20 13.68
N GLY A 117 8.33 -8.25 14.55
CA GLY A 117 8.97 -6.94 14.64
C GLY A 117 8.60 -5.95 13.53
N VAL A 118 7.69 -6.32 12.62
CA VAL A 118 7.26 -5.47 11.48
C VAL A 118 6.47 -4.27 11.98
N TRP A 119 5.67 -4.44 13.03
CA TRP A 119 4.89 -3.35 13.63
C TRP A 119 5.79 -2.23 14.15
N THR A 120 6.87 -2.57 14.84
CA THR A 120 7.84 -1.60 15.37
C THR A 120 8.53 -0.80 14.27
N SER A 121 8.70 -1.38 13.07
CA SER A 121 9.26 -0.67 11.92
C SER A 121 8.29 0.31 11.28
N MET A 122 6.97 0.09 11.41
CA MET A 122 5.92 0.97 10.89
C MET A 122 5.54 2.08 11.87
N VAL A 123 5.52 1.76 13.17
CA VAL A 123 5.12 2.66 14.26
C VAL A 123 6.22 2.65 15.34
N PRO A 124 7.29 3.43 15.15
CA PRO A 124 8.47 3.38 16.03
C PRO A 124 8.20 3.81 17.48
N VAL A 125 7.04 4.40 17.74
CA VAL A 125 6.63 4.86 19.09
C VAL A 125 6.11 3.71 19.96
N ILE A 126 5.63 2.62 19.37
CA ILE A 126 5.02 1.50 20.09
C ILE A 126 5.94 0.29 19.98
N LYS A 127 6.65 -0.04 21.07
CA LYS A 127 7.45 -1.26 21.13
C LYS A 127 6.55 -2.49 21.13
N GLU A 128 6.84 -3.40 20.22
CA GLU A 128 6.15 -4.68 20.11
C GLU A 128 6.34 -5.52 21.37
N LYS A 129 5.24 -5.97 21.97
CA LYS A 129 5.26 -6.87 23.09
C LYS A 129 5.44 -8.28 22.53
N GLN A 130 6.52 -8.97 22.87
CA GLN A 130 6.74 -10.35 22.42
C GLN A 130 5.60 -11.24 22.94
N MET A 131 4.58 -11.46 22.12
CA MET A 131 3.46 -12.37 22.41
C MET A 131 3.74 -13.82 21.94
N GLY A 132 4.95 -14.09 21.49
CA GLY A 132 5.34 -15.29 20.75
C GLY A 132 5.32 -16.64 21.51
N ASN A 133 4.73 -16.74 22.70
CA ASN A 133 4.76 -17.99 23.47
C ASN A 133 3.44 -18.79 23.43
N ASN A 134 2.49 -18.46 22.58
CA ASN A 134 1.26 -19.22 22.40
C ASN A 134 1.50 -20.41 21.47
N GLN A 135 1.15 -21.65 21.92
CA GLN A 135 1.25 -22.87 21.11
C GLN A 135 0.49 -22.78 19.78
N PHE A 136 -0.61 -22.01 19.75
CA PHE A 136 -1.38 -21.78 18.51
C PHE A 136 -0.55 -20.99 17.49
N ILE A 137 0.13 -19.93 17.93
CA ILE A 137 0.99 -19.11 17.07
C ILE A 137 2.16 -19.93 16.52
N LYS A 138 2.75 -20.83 17.33
CA LYS A 138 3.82 -21.75 16.87
C LYS A 138 3.32 -22.68 15.76
N LYS A 139 2.14 -23.29 15.89
CA LYS A 139 1.57 -24.18 14.87
C LYS A 139 1.24 -23.41 13.57
N VAL A 140 0.71 -22.18 13.67
CA VAL A 140 0.44 -21.34 12.51
C VAL A 140 1.74 -20.97 11.78
N ASN A 141 2.80 -20.62 12.52
CA ASN A 141 4.12 -20.29 11.96
C ASN A 141 4.76 -21.49 11.25
N GLU A 142 4.64 -22.69 11.80
CA GLU A 142 5.16 -23.93 11.18
C GLU A 142 4.41 -24.24 9.89
N GLY A 143 3.08 -24.18 9.90
CA GLY A 143 2.25 -24.41 8.70
C GLY A 143 2.53 -23.38 7.59
N GLU A 144 2.67 -22.11 7.96
CA GLU A 144 2.98 -21.05 7.01
C GLU A 144 4.39 -21.22 6.42
N LYS A 145 5.39 -21.57 7.25
CA LYS A 145 6.75 -21.83 6.78
C LYS A 145 6.80 -22.93 5.74
N ILE A 146 6.09 -24.05 5.99
CA ILE A 146 6.00 -25.17 5.04
C ILE A 146 5.35 -24.74 3.73
N LEU A 147 4.27 -23.94 3.80
CA LEU A 147 3.59 -23.40 2.61
C LEU A 147 4.49 -22.46 1.82
N LEU A 148 5.17 -21.54 2.49
CA LEU A 148 6.07 -20.57 1.86
C LEU A 148 7.27 -21.25 1.22
N ASP A 149 7.90 -22.23 1.90
CA ASP A 149 9.01 -23.00 1.35
C ASP A 149 8.56 -23.79 0.11
N LYS A 150 7.33 -24.35 0.12
CA LYS A 150 6.77 -25.06 -1.04
C LYS A 150 6.52 -24.13 -2.22
N ILE A 151 5.98 -22.95 -1.97
CA ILE A 151 5.73 -21.94 -3.01
C ILE A 151 7.06 -21.36 -3.52
N GLU A 152 8.01 -21.07 -2.63
CA GLU A 152 9.32 -20.57 -3.00
C GLU A 152 10.05 -21.58 -3.89
N ASN A 153 10.04 -22.85 -3.54
CA ASN A 153 10.61 -23.93 -4.36
C ASN A 153 9.90 -24.06 -5.71
N TYR A 154 8.58 -23.91 -5.76
CA TYR A 154 7.84 -23.99 -7.03
C TYR A 154 8.16 -22.85 -7.99
N PHE A 155 8.25 -21.61 -7.49
CA PHE A 155 8.47 -20.43 -8.33
C PHE A 155 9.94 -20.15 -8.63
N PHE A 156 10.85 -20.41 -7.70
CA PHE A 156 12.27 -20.04 -7.80
C PHE A 156 13.22 -21.21 -8.10
N SER A 157 12.77 -22.48 -7.95
CA SER A 157 13.56 -23.64 -8.37
C SER A 157 13.73 -23.75 -9.89
N LYS A 158 12.82 -23.14 -10.65
CA LYS A 158 12.86 -23.18 -12.13
C LYS A 158 13.96 -22.29 -12.73
N ASP A 159 14.49 -21.33 -11.96
CA ASP A 159 15.56 -20.43 -12.41
C ASP A 159 16.98 -21.05 -12.36
N ASN A 160 17.16 -22.14 -11.60
CA ASN A 160 18.46 -22.80 -11.45
C ASN A 160 18.73 -23.92 -12.47
N THR A 161 17.78 -24.24 -13.34
CA THR A 161 17.93 -25.31 -14.34
C THR A 161 18.33 -24.79 -15.74
N ASN A 162 18.48 -23.47 -15.89
CA ASN A 162 18.86 -22.81 -17.16
C ASN A 162 20.19 -22.03 -17.06
N LYS A 163 21.15 -22.51 -16.26
CA LYS A 163 22.54 -22.03 -16.31
C LYS A 163 23.50 -23.19 -16.60
#